data_315cea0d61433533dcda4fa582cceafd
#
_entry.id   315cea0d61433533dcda4fa582cceafd
#
_cell.length_a   1.000
_cell.length_b   1.000
_cell.length_c   1.000
_cell.angle_alpha   90.00
_cell.angle_beta   90.00
_cell.angle_gamma   90.00
#
_symmetry.space_group_name_H-M   'P 1'
#
loop_
_entity.id
_entity.type
_entity.pdbx_description
1 polymer ?
#
loop_
_entity_poly.entity_id
_entity_poly.type
_entity_poly.pdbx_seq_one_letter_code
_entity_poly.pdbx_strand_id
1 'polypeptide(L)'
;TYDPHLVLMDIMLPFFNGYHWCTQIRQVSQVPVVFLSSASDNMNIVMAMNMGGDDFLAKPIDLDVMMAKITAMLRRTYDMGNQLPMLEHRGLMLGLMDSTITYDGQKIELTKNEFRILQTLMERKGEIVSRDTLMMRLWQMDDYVEENTLTVNVNRLRKKLDGIGLHDYIVTKVGAGYLLPLE
;
A
#
# COMPACT_ATOMS: atom_id res chain seq x y z
N THR A 1 19.53 11.65 -5.66
CA THR A 1 19.23 10.69 -6.75
C THR A 1 18.01 9.92 -6.32
N TYR A 2 16.94 9.97 -7.10
CA TYR A 2 15.72 9.20 -6.84
C TYR A 2 15.95 7.79 -7.41
N ASP A 3 15.80 6.75 -6.59
CA ASP A 3 15.92 5.36 -7.02
C ASP A 3 14.54 4.68 -6.89
N PRO A 4 13.70 4.76 -7.94
CA PRO A 4 12.35 4.21 -7.89
C PRO A 4 12.40 2.67 -7.98
N HIS A 5 11.53 2.01 -7.24
CA HIS A 5 11.37 0.55 -7.30
C HIS A 5 10.43 0.09 -8.42
N LEU A 6 9.67 1.00 -9.02
CA LEU A 6 8.78 0.74 -10.15
C LEU A 6 8.46 2.06 -10.84
N VAL A 7 8.30 2.02 -12.15
CA VAL A 7 7.89 3.17 -12.97
C VAL A 7 6.54 2.89 -13.61
N LEU A 8 5.57 3.78 -13.39
CA LEU A 8 4.34 3.83 -14.17
C LEU A 8 4.55 4.80 -15.34
N MET A 9 4.46 4.29 -16.57
CA MET A 9 4.80 5.02 -17.78
C MET A 9 3.59 5.22 -18.67
N ASP A 10 3.09 6.44 -18.80
CA ASP A 10 2.08 6.73 -19.83
C ASP A 10 2.72 6.64 -21.23
N ILE A 11 2.05 5.98 -22.17
CA ILE A 11 2.50 5.95 -23.55
C ILE A 11 2.38 7.32 -24.21
N MET A 12 1.31 8.05 -23.90
CA MET A 12 1.00 9.36 -24.47
C MET A 12 1.61 10.49 -23.64
N LEU A 13 2.92 10.67 -23.76
CA LEU A 13 3.62 11.78 -23.13
C LEU A 13 3.93 12.90 -24.14
N PRO A 14 4.00 14.18 -23.73
CA PRO A 14 4.40 15.27 -24.60
C PRO A 14 5.86 15.12 -25.03
N PHE A 15 6.18 15.56 -26.24
CA PHE A 15 7.48 15.56 -26.92
C PHE A 15 7.99 14.17 -27.32
N PHE A 16 8.17 13.24 -26.37
CA PHE A 16 8.57 11.86 -26.62
C PHE A 16 7.57 10.92 -25.94
N ASN A 17 7.18 9.85 -26.63
CA ASN A 17 6.26 8.85 -26.07
C ASN A 17 6.92 8.00 -24.98
N GLY A 18 6.10 7.27 -24.23
CA GLY A 18 6.58 6.39 -23.15
C GLY A 18 7.54 5.31 -23.61
N TYR A 19 7.44 4.84 -24.84
CA TYR A 19 8.37 3.84 -25.42
C TYR A 19 9.80 4.38 -25.50
N HIS A 20 9.97 5.63 -25.96
CA HIS A 20 11.26 6.29 -25.97
C HIS A 20 11.87 6.34 -24.58
N TRP A 21 11.10 6.79 -23.59
CA TRP A 21 11.61 6.88 -22.22
C TRP A 21 11.92 5.52 -21.60
N CYS A 22 11.11 4.49 -21.88
CA CYS A 22 11.41 3.14 -21.45
C CYS A 22 12.76 2.66 -22.01
N THR A 23 13.01 2.88 -23.30
CA THR A 23 14.29 2.52 -23.92
C THR A 23 15.47 3.27 -23.27
N GLN A 24 15.31 4.54 -22.91
CA GLN A 24 16.35 5.30 -22.21
C GLN A 24 16.58 4.76 -20.78
N ILE A 25 15.51 4.42 -20.05
CA ILE A 25 15.62 3.81 -18.72
C ILE A 25 16.38 2.48 -18.81
N ARG A 26 16.10 1.65 -19.80
CA ARG A 26 16.75 0.34 -19.97
C ARG A 26 18.25 0.43 -20.24
N GLN A 27 18.76 1.57 -20.68
CA GLN A 27 20.22 1.78 -20.83
C GLN A 27 20.94 1.89 -19.48
N VAL A 28 20.22 2.27 -18.41
CA VAL A 28 20.83 2.58 -17.10
C VAL A 28 20.22 1.82 -15.94
N SER A 29 19.04 1.19 -16.12
CA SER A 29 18.32 0.53 -15.04
C SER A 29 17.44 -0.62 -15.52
N GLN A 30 17.30 -1.64 -14.66
CA GLN A 30 16.35 -2.75 -14.84
C GLN A 30 15.08 -2.56 -13.96
N VAL A 31 14.82 -1.35 -13.50
CA VAL A 31 13.61 -1.05 -12.72
C VAL A 31 12.36 -1.47 -13.49
N PRO A 32 11.38 -2.13 -12.84
CA PRO A 32 10.14 -2.53 -13.51
C PRO A 32 9.40 -1.32 -14.09
N VAL A 33 8.93 -1.46 -15.34
CA VAL A 33 8.15 -0.44 -16.04
C VAL A 33 6.80 -1.01 -16.43
N VAL A 34 5.72 -0.41 -15.92
CA VAL A 34 4.34 -0.73 -16.28
C VAL A 34 3.79 0.38 -17.15
N PHE A 35 3.40 0.03 -18.38
CA PHE A 35 2.81 1.00 -19.29
C PHE A 35 1.33 1.26 -18.99
N LEU A 36 0.93 2.53 -19.06
CA LEU A 36 -0.44 3.00 -18.98
C LEU A 36 -0.88 3.48 -20.36
N SER A 37 -1.98 2.98 -20.90
CA SER A 37 -2.46 3.38 -22.24
C SER A 37 -3.97 3.44 -22.34
N SER A 38 -4.48 4.41 -23.08
CA SER A 38 -5.88 4.50 -23.50
C SER A 38 -6.20 3.60 -24.70
N ALA A 39 -5.19 3.02 -25.35
CA ALA A 39 -5.35 2.13 -26.48
C ALA A 39 -5.20 0.68 -26.01
N SER A 40 -6.28 -0.08 -26.04
CA SER A 40 -6.31 -1.54 -25.78
C SER A 40 -5.97 -2.36 -27.03
N ASP A 41 -5.34 -1.75 -28.02
CA ASP A 41 -4.92 -2.41 -29.24
C ASP A 41 -3.77 -3.39 -28.95
N ASN A 42 -3.93 -4.63 -29.35
CA ASN A 42 -2.92 -5.69 -29.20
C ASN A 42 -1.53 -5.27 -29.72
N MET A 43 -1.48 -4.42 -30.75
CA MET A 43 -0.25 -3.92 -31.33
C MET A 43 0.52 -3.01 -30.36
N ASN A 44 -0.18 -2.18 -29.59
CA ASN A 44 0.43 -1.32 -28.58
C ASN A 44 0.96 -2.11 -27.40
N ILE A 45 0.27 -3.19 -27.01
CA ILE A 45 0.72 -4.10 -25.94
C ILE A 45 2.01 -4.79 -26.36
N VAL A 46 2.04 -5.37 -27.56
CA VAL A 46 3.24 -6.03 -28.11
C VAL A 46 4.39 -5.07 -28.23
N MET A 47 4.14 -3.83 -28.67
CA MET A 47 5.16 -2.80 -28.78
C MET A 47 5.72 -2.39 -27.43
N ALA A 48 4.85 -2.24 -26.42
CA ALA A 48 5.25 -1.93 -25.04
C ALA A 48 6.22 -2.97 -24.48
N MET A 49 5.88 -4.26 -24.67
CA MET A 49 6.72 -5.39 -24.21
C MET A 49 8.07 -5.43 -24.97
N ASN A 50 8.05 -5.25 -26.29
CA ASN A 50 9.27 -5.24 -27.10
C ASN A 50 10.21 -4.07 -26.79
N MET A 51 9.68 -2.95 -26.28
CA MET A 51 10.47 -1.79 -25.85
C MET A 51 11.01 -1.90 -24.42
N GLY A 52 10.82 -3.07 -23.79
CA GLY A 52 11.35 -3.36 -22.46
C GLY A 52 10.39 -3.11 -21.31
N GLY A 53 9.10 -2.98 -21.59
CA GLY A 53 8.06 -2.96 -20.55
C GLY A 53 7.88 -4.32 -19.89
N ASP A 54 7.53 -4.33 -18.62
CA ASP A 54 7.30 -5.54 -17.84
C ASP A 54 5.81 -5.89 -17.72
N ASP A 55 4.93 -4.89 -17.80
CA ASP A 55 3.48 -5.08 -17.81
C ASP A 55 2.76 -3.87 -18.44
N PHE A 56 1.45 -4.01 -18.59
CA PHE A 56 0.58 -3.05 -19.25
C PHE A 56 -0.75 -2.92 -18.51
N LEU A 57 -1.27 -1.69 -18.42
CA LEU A 57 -2.58 -1.34 -17.86
C LEU A 57 -3.37 -0.47 -18.85
N ALA A 58 -4.56 -0.94 -19.23
CA ALA A 58 -5.47 -0.18 -20.07
C ALA A 58 -6.23 0.88 -19.24
N LYS A 59 -6.39 2.08 -19.78
CA LYS A 59 -7.28 3.11 -19.23
C LYS A 59 -8.72 2.88 -19.70
N PRO A 60 -9.75 3.11 -18.87
CA PRO A 60 -9.70 3.60 -17.49
C PRO A 60 -9.12 2.56 -16.53
N ILE A 61 -8.26 3.02 -15.62
CA ILE A 61 -7.50 2.15 -14.73
C ILE A 61 -8.35 1.83 -13.49
N ASP A 62 -8.61 0.55 -13.28
CA ASP A 62 -9.13 0.03 -12.02
C ASP A 62 -7.99 0.02 -10.99
N LEU A 63 -8.21 0.71 -9.86
CA LEU A 63 -7.18 0.85 -8.82
C LEU A 63 -6.82 -0.47 -8.15
N ASP A 64 -7.79 -1.37 -7.96
CA ASP A 64 -7.54 -2.66 -7.33
C ASP A 64 -6.72 -3.57 -8.25
N VAL A 65 -7.01 -3.55 -9.55
CA VAL A 65 -6.22 -4.24 -10.57
C VAL A 65 -4.81 -3.67 -10.68
N MET A 66 -4.67 -2.34 -10.66
CA MET A 66 -3.37 -1.69 -10.70
C MET A 66 -2.52 -2.07 -9.48
N MET A 67 -3.10 -2.00 -8.28
CA MET A 67 -2.41 -2.35 -7.04
C MET A 67 -2.01 -3.82 -7.00
N ALA A 68 -2.87 -4.73 -7.46
CA ALA A 68 -2.56 -6.16 -7.55
C ALA A 68 -1.37 -6.42 -8.50
N LYS A 69 -1.34 -5.77 -9.67
CA LYS A 69 -0.24 -5.90 -10.64
C LYS A 69 1.08 -5.32 -10.12
N ILE A 70 1.06 -4.12 -9.52
CA ILE A 70 2.23 -3.49 -8.90
C ILE A 70 2.81 -4.40 -7.83
N THR A 71 1.97 -4.89 -6.92
CA THR A 71 2.35 -5.80 -5.84
C THR A 71 3.01 -7.07 -6.37
N ALA A 72 2.38 -7.72 -7.36
CA ALA A 72 2.90 -8.94 -7.95
C ALA A 72 4.24 -8.70 -8.67
N MET A 73 4.42 -7.54 -9.27
CA MET A 73 5.64 -7.18 -9.97
C MET A 73 6.80 -6.89 -9.01
N LEU A 74 6.57 -6.07 -7.99
CA LEU A 74 7.57 -5.78 -6.95
C LEU A 74 8.03 -7.06 -6.25
N ARG A 75 7.09 -7.96 -5.93
CA ARG A 75 7.41 -9.27 -5.34
C ARG A 75 8.31 -10.12 -6.25
N ARG A 76 8.06 -10.14 -7.57
CA ARG A 76 8.85 -10.92 -8.53
C ARG A 76 10.23 -10.34 -8.79
N THR A 77 10.32 -9.01 -8.89
CA THR A 77 11.56 -8.33 -9.29
C THR A 77 12.57 -8.25 -8.17
N TYR A 78 12.12 -8.02 -6.95
CA TYR A 78 13.02 -7.76 -5.83
C TYR A 78 13.18 -8.96 -4.89
N ASP A 79 12.71 -10.15 -5.31
CA ASP A 79 12.72 -11.37 -4.48
C ASP A 79 12.26 -11.04 -3.03
N MET A 80 11.21 -10.21 -2.94
CA MET A 80 10.65 -9.77 -1.66
C MET A 80 9.95 -10.93 -0.95
N GLY A 81 10.59 -12.11 -0.99
CA GLY A 81 10.13 -13.30 -0.30
C GLY A 81 9.99 -13.08 1.21
N ASN A 82 10.58 -11.97 1.74
CA ASN A 82 10.48 -11.61 3.15
C ASN A 82 10.54 -10.09 3.44
N GLN A 83 10.56 -9.20 2.44
CA GLN A 83 10.61 -7.75 2.66
C GLN A 83 9.59 -7.00 1.81
N LEU A 84 8.33 -7.41 1.86
CA LEU A 84 7.23 -6.51 1.52
C LEU A 84 7.36 -5.27 2.40
N PRO A 85 7.07 -4.05 1.88
CA PRO A 85 7.05 -2.87 2.73
C PRO A 85 6.16 -3.17 3.93
N MET A 86 6.78 -3.24 5.08
CA MET A 86 6.14 -3.57 6.35
C MET A 86 6.44 -2.47 7.36
N LEU A 87 5.45 -2.14 8.17
CA LEU A 87 5.69 -1.39 9.39
C LEU A 87 5.91 -2.37 10.54
N GLU A 88 6.90 -2.10 11.36
CA GLU A 88 7.20 -2.92 12.54
C GLU A 88 7.08 -2.06 13.79
N HIS A 89 6.44 -2.62 14.82
CA HIS A 89 6.35 -2.03 16.15
C HIS A 89 6.13 -3.12 17.20
N ARG A 90 7.03 -3.21 18.17
CA ARG A 90 6.99 -4.18 19.28
C ARG A 90 6.84 -5.64 18.80
N GLY A 91 7.52 -6.00 17.70
CA GLY A 91 7.47 -7.32 17.09
C GLY A 91 6.24 -7.60 16.22
N LEU A 92 5.23 -6.70 16.23
CA LEU A 92 4.12 -6.79 15.29
C LEU A 92 4.55 -6.24 13.93
N MET A 93 4.40 -7.03 12.88
CA MET A 93 4.65 -6.65 11.50
C MET A 93 3.32 -6.41 10.78
N LEU A 94 3.13 -5.23 10.19
CA LEU A 94 2.00 -4.87 9.35
C LEU A 94 2.42 -4.90 7.88
N GLY A 95 1.90 -5.85 7.11
CA GLY A 95 2.12 -5.94 5.67
C GLY A 95 1.32 -4.87 4.93
N LEU A 96 2.03 -3.92 4.29
CA LEU A 96 1.39 -2.78 3.62
C LEU A 96 0.72 -3.16 2.30
N MET A 97 1.05 -4.33 1.74
CA MET A 97 0.58 -4.77 0.44
C MET A 97 -0.57 -5.78 0.54
N ASP A 98 -0.63 -6.56 1.60
CA ASP A 98 -1.60 -7.64 1.78
C ASP A 98 -2.58 -7.38 2.94
N SER A 99 -2.47 -6.22 3.60
CA SER A 99 -3.31 -5.84 4.73
C SER A 99 -3.36 -6.88 5.84
N THR A 100 -2.22 -7.53 6.10
CA THR A 100 -2.10 -8.54 7.16
C THR A 100 -1.21 -8.05 8.29
N ILE A 101 -1.44 -8.59 9.48
CA ILE A 101 -0.52 -8.48 10.61
C ILE A 101 0.10 -9.83 10.89
N THR A 102 1.37 -9.82 11.28
CA THR A 102 2.10 -11.02 11.70
C THR A 102 2.77 -10.75 13.04
N TYR A 103 2.55 -11.62 14.00
CA TYR A 103 3.16 -11.58 15.33
C TYR A 103 3.40 -13.01 15.83
N ASP A 104 4.60 -13.30 16.31
CA ASP A 104 5.01 -14.63 16.79
C ASP A 104 4.58 -15.80 15.86
N GLY A 105 4.79 -15.61 14.54
CA GLY A 105 4.44 -16.57 13.51
C GLY A 105 2.93 -16.68 13.17
N GLN A 106 2.08 -16.00 13.88
CA GLN A 106 0.63 -15.94 13.60
C GLN A 106 0.32 -14.82 12.61
N LYS A 107 -0.38 -15.15 11.53
CA LYS A 107 -0.79 -14.19 10.49
C LYS A 107 -2.31 -14.00 10.51
N ILE A 108 -2.76 -12.75 10.53
CA ILE A 108 -4.19 -12.37 10.56
C ILE A 108 -4.45 -11.31 9.49
N GLU A 109 -5.54 -11.46 8.76
CA GLU A 109 -6.03 -10.47 7.81
C GLU A 109 -6.80 -9.35 8.53
N LEU A 110 -6.56 -8.12 8.10
CA LEU A 110 -7.28 -6.94 8.54
C LEU A 110 -8.31 -6.53 7.49
N THR A 111 -9.45 -6.02 7.96
CA THR A 111 -10.34 -5.27 7.07
C THR A 111 -9.68 -3.96 6.65
N LYS A 112 -10.14 -3.37 5.56
CA LYS A 112 -9.63 -2.11 5.01
C LYS A 112 -9.54 -0.98 6.05
N ASN A 113 -10.55 -0.86 6.91
CA ASN A 113 -10.59 0.17 7.96
C ASN A 113 -9.64 -0.15 9.12
N GLU A 114 -9.59 -1.41 9.57
CA GLU A 114 -8.64 -1.86 10.59
C GLU A 114 -7.19 -1.64 10.14
N PHE A 115 -6.88 -1.98 8.89
CA PHE A 115 -5.57 -1.77 8.30
C PHE A 115 -5.17 -0.29 8.33
N ARG A 116 -6.03 0.61 7.85
CA ARG A 116 -5.76 2.06 7.82
C ARG A 116 -5.55 2.67 9.19
N ILE A 117 -6.38 2.27 10.16
CA ILE A 117 -6.24 2.71 11.55
C ILE A 117 -4.88 2.28 12.08
N LEU A 118 -4.54 0.99 11.95
CA LEU A 118 -3.27 0.46 12.45
C LEU A 118 -2.08 1.08 11.74
N GLN A 119 -2.11 1.20 10.42
CA GLN A 119 -1.07 1.86 9.63
C GLN A 119 -0.82 3.28 10.13
N THR A 120 -1.88 4.09 10.28
CA THR A 120 -1.75 5.48 10.72
C THR A 120 -1.16 5.58 12.13
N LEU A 121 -1.54 4.67 13.01
CA LEU A 121 -0.99 4.61 14.37
C LEU A 121 0.47 4.16 14.38
N MET A 122 0.86 3.19 13.55
CA MET A 122 2.25 2.71 13.45
C MET A 122 3.19 3.74 12.80
N GLU A 123 2.70 4.50 11.82
CA GLU A 123 3.44 5.63 11.21
C GLU A 123 3.74 6.74 12.24
N ARG A 124 2.92 6.85 13.29
CA ARG A 124 3.00 7.85 14.36
C ARG A 124 3.15 7.23 15.75
N LYS A 125 3.87 6.12 15.83
CA LYS A 125 4.11 5.42 17.09
C LYS A 125 4.75 6.37 18.13
N GLY A 126 4.26 6.31 19.35
CA GLY A 126 4.68 7.23 20.43
C GLY A 126 3.93 8.57 20.45
N GLU A 127 3.13 8.89 19.43
CA GLU A 127 2.34 10.11 19.36
C GLU A 127 0.85 9.83 19.54
N ILE A 128 0.13 10.82 20.09
CA ILE A 128 -1.33 10.75 20.16
C ILE A 128 -1.89 11.12 18.79
N VAL A 129 -2.57 10.18 18.15
CA VAL A 129 -3.29 10.42 16.90
C VAL A 129 -4.73 10.78 17.22
N SER A 130 -5.14 11.99 16.81
CA SER A 130 -6.51 12.46 17.09
C SER A 130 -7.56 11.64 16.36
N ARG A 131 -8.80 11.62 16.92
CA ARG A 131 -9.94 10.97 16.26
C ARG A 131 -10.18 11.55 14.85
N ASP A 132 -10.11 12.88 14.70
CA ASP A 132 -10.30 13.56 13.42
C ASP A 132 -9.26 13.13 12.39
N THR A 133 -7.99 12.98 12.78
CA THR A 133 -6.94 12.47 11.89
C THR A 133 -7.25 11.07 11.39
N LEU A 134 -7.69 10.16 12.27
CA LEU A 134 -8.07 8.80 11.89
C LEU A 134 -9.32 8.80 11.01
N MET A 135 -10.32 9.62 11.35
CA MET A 135 -11.53 9.75 10.53
C MET A 135 -11.22 10.30 9.13
N MET A 136 -10.37 11.32 9.00
CA MET A 136 -9.93 11.83 7.68
C MET A 136 -9.27 10.75 6.84
N ARG A 137 -8.43 9.89 7.44
CA ARG A 137 -7.80 8.76 6.75
C ARG A 137 -8.81 7.71 6.30
N LEU A 138 -9.90 7.51 7.04
CA LEU A 138 -10.98 6.60 6.66
C LEU A 138 -11.85 7.19 5.54
N TRP A 139 -12.15 8.50 5.57
CA TRP A 139 -13.00 9.18 4.59
C TRP A 139 -12.37 9.33 3.18
N GLN A 140 -11.06 9.36 3.07
CA GLN A 140 -10.37 9.59 1.78
C GLN A 140 -10.74 8.59 0.67
N MET A 141 -11.49 7.54 0.97
CA MET A 141 -11.88 6.52 -0.01
C MET A 141 -13.31 5.95 0.13
N ASP A 142 -14.08 6.35 1.14
CA ASP A 142 -15.48 5.98 1.31
C ASP A 142 -16.29 7.23 1.64
N ASP A 143 -17.31 7.52 0.86
CA ASP A 143 -18.08 8.78 0.90
C ASP A 143 -18.83 9.07 2.21
N TYR A 144 -18.92 8.12 3.14
CA TYR A 144 -19.56 8.34 4.44
C TYR A 144 -19.09 7.32 5.51
N VAL A 145 -18.30 7.77 6.46
CA VAL A 145 -17.93 6.99 7.64
C VAL A 145 -18.48 7.68 8.88
N GLU A 146 -19.44 7.07 9.55
CA GLU A 146 -20.00 7.58 10.81
C GLU A 146 -18.93 7.54 11.93
N GLU A 147 -19.01 8.49 12.87
CA GLU A 147 -18.06 8.59 13.99
C GLU A 147 -17.99 7.32 14.85
N ASN A 148 -19.11 6.60 14.95
CA ASN A 148 -19.17 5.29 15.62
C ASN A 148 -18.31 4.23 14.93
N THR A 149 -18.09 4.34 13.63
CA THR A 149 -17.30 3.38 12.84
C THR A 149 -15.86 3.30 13.32
N LEU A 150 -15.24 4.44 13.69
CA LEU A 150 -13.88 4.46 14.23
C LEU A 150 -13.78 3.64 15.53
N THR A 151 -14.68 3.89 16.49
CA THR A 151 -14.66 3.17 17.78
C THR A 151 -14.88 1.67 17.61
N VAL A 152 -15.81 1.29 16.73
CA VAL A 152 -16.09 -0.13 16.43
C VAL A 152 -14.86 -0.80 15.80
N ASN A 153 -14.22 -0.16 14.83
CA ASN A 153 -13.04 -0.75 14.18
C ASN A 153 -11.82 -0.81 15.11
N VAL A 154 -11.60 0.19 15.95
CA VAL A 154 -10.55 0.14 16.99
C VAL A 154 -10.79 -1.02 17.95
N ASN A 155 -12.02 -1.24 18.40
CA ASN A 155 -12.35 -2.34 19.31
C ASN A 155 -12.20 -3.71 18.62
N ARG A 156 -12.55 -3.84 17.34
CA ARG A 156 -12.32 -5.06 16.55
C ARG A 156 -10.83 -5.35 16.41
N LEU A 157 -10.06 -4.31 16.10
CA LEU A 157 -8.60 -4.40 15.96
C LEU A 157 -7.95 -4.82 17.29
N ARG A 158 -8.35 -4.23 18.42
CA ARG A 158 -7.90 -4.65 19.75
C ARG A 158 -8.16 -6.13 20.01
N LYS A 159 -9.37 -6.61 19.72
CA LYS A 159 -9.69 -8.04 19.89
C LYS A 159 -8.80 -8.96 19.06
N LYS A 160 -8.44 -8.56 17.82
CA LYS A 160 -7.50 -9.30 16.97
C LYS A 160 -6.10 -9.32 17.57
N LEU A 161 -5.63 -8.17 18.07
CA LEU A 161 -4.32 -8.02 18.70
C LEU A 161 -4.24 -8.80 20.03
N ASP A 162 -5.26 -8.70 20.87
CA ASP A 162 -5.37 -9.48 22.11
C ASP A 162 -5.34 -10.99 21.84
N GLY A 163 -5.99 -11.42 20.76
CA GLY A 163 -6.03 -12.82 20.33
C GLY A 163 -4.67 -13.42 19.95
N ILE A 164 -3.69 -12.58 19.63
CA ILE A 164 -2.30 -12.99 19.33
C ILE A 164 -1.32 -12.61 20.44
N GLY A 165 -1.83 -12.21 21.62
CA GLY A 165 -1.01 -11.93 22.80
C GLY A 165 -0.53 -10.48 22.93
N LEU A 166 -0.98 -9.57 22.09
CA LEU A 166 -0.65 -8.14 22.16
C LEU A 166 -1.72 -7.36 22.92
N HIS A 167 -1.68 -7.48 24.26
CA HIS A 167 -2.59 -6.76 25.13
C HIS A 167 -2.23 -5.27 25.25
N ASP A 168 -3.25 -4.42 25.40
CA ASP A 168 -3.11 -2.96 25.56
C ASP A 168 -2.26 -2.28 24.48
N TYR A 169 -2.17 -2.92 23.31
CA TYR A 169 -1.36 -2.42 22.19
C TYR A 169 -1.83 -1.05 21.68
N ILE A 170 -3.14 -0.80 21.65
CA ILE A 170 -3.72 0.50 21.29
C ILE A 170 -4.33 1.13 22.54
N VAL A 171 -3.73 2.22 23.01
CA VAL A 171 -4.17 2.96 24.18
C VAL A 171 -5.12 4.09 23.80
N THR A 172 -6.23 4.22 24.53
CA THR A 172 -7.11 5.40 24.39
C THR A 172 -6.63 6.52 25.28
N LYS A 173 -6.43 7.71 24.71
CA LYS A 173 -6.24 8.97 25.45
C LYS A 173 -7.55 9.74 25.40
N VAL A 174 -8.28 9.68 26.54
CA VAL A 174 -9.62 10.27 26.66
C VAL A 174 -9.60 11.74 26.23
N GLY A 175 -10.53 12.14 25.35
CA GLY A 175 -10.63 13.48 24.81
C GLY A 175 -9.56 13.87 23.78
N ALA A 176 -8.55 13.01 23.52
CA ALA A 176 -7.46 13.33 22.59
C ALA A 176 -7.38 12.37 21.39
N GLY A 177 -7.53 11.04 21.61
CA GLY A 177 -7.43 10.08 20.51
C GLY A 177 -6.86 8.73 20.92
N TYR A 178 -6.02 8.15 20.07
CA TYR A 178 -5.40 6.85 20.27
C TYR A 178 -3.88 6.94 20.12
N LEU A 179 -3.18 6.03 20.76
CA LEU A 179 -1.72 5.98 20.83
C LEU A 179 -1.23 4.54 20.76
N LEU A 180 -0.12 4.30 20.04
CA LEU A 180 0.72 3.11 20.24
C LEU A 180 1.89 3.50 21.14
N PRO A 181 2.00 2.97 22.38
CA PRO A 181 3.14 3.23 23.24
C PRO A 181 4.45 2.74 22.61
N LEU A 182 5.56 3.40 22.87
CA LEU A 182 6.88 2.98 22.34
C LEU A 182 7.41 1.70 23.02
N GLU A 183 6.98 1.46 24.27
CA GLU A 183 7.32 0.29 25.10
C GLU A 183 6.06 -0.43 25.55
#